data_e1ab106954d06061ceed9a0dd7709db0
#
_entry.id   e1ab106954d06061ceed9a0dd7709db0
#
_cell.length_a   1.000
_cell.length_b   1.000
_cell.length_c   1.000
_cell.angle_alpha   90.00
_cell.angle_beta   90.00
_cell.angle_gamma   90.00
#
_symmetry.space_group_name_H-M   'P 1'
#
loop_
_entity.id
_entity.type
_entity.pdbx_description
1 polymer ?
#
loop_
_entity_poly.entity_id
_entity_poly.type
_entity_poly.pdbx_seq_one_letter_code
_entity_poly.pdbx_strand_id
1 'polypeptide(L)'
;MSSTIAVLNIPKYHADEMLGRVHSIESFGTVDGPGTRFVVFLQGCLFRCKYCHNRDTWDLDGGELYSVTEMVEQILPYAKFMDASGGGVTVTGGEPVLQAAFVGLLFEKLHQHNIHTCLDTNGYVGVYSAEDKLMIAESDLIMVDIKHINDQKHHLLVGVSNQRTLRFVRYLASLGKKTRIRYVVVPGYSDNLDDIHSLGQFLAPMNNIEQVELLPYHNLGTHKWKAMNLKYPLEGMVPPTDARMAEIQLILESYGLGIIR
;
A
#
# COMPACT_ATOMS: atom_id res chain seq x y z
N MET A 1 17.84 -14.66 -24.96
CA MET A 1 17.81 -13.39 -25.69
C MET A 1 17.73 -12.32 -24.64
N SER A 2 18.82 -11.54 -24.48
CA SER A 2 18.96 -10.52 -23.44
C SER A 2 18.04 -9.33 -23.79
N SER A 3 17.00 -9.11 -23.02
CA SER A 3 16.16 -7.90 -23.13
C SER A 3 16.91 -6.74 -22.44
N THR A 4 17.54 -5.92 -23.24
CA THR A 4 18.12 -4.66 -22.82
C THR A 4 16.98 -3.76 -22.32
N ILE A 5 16.87 -3.61 -20.99
CA ILE A 5 16.00 -2.59 -20.39
C ILE A 5 16.56 -1.25 -20.84
N ALA A 6 15.78 -0.49 -21.59
CA ALA A 6 16.14 0.86 -21.99
C ALA A 6 16.39 1.69 -20.72
N VAL A 7 17.62 2.16 -20.55
CA VAL A 7 18.00 3.08 -19.47
C VAL A 7 17.16 4.35 -19.67
N LEU A 8 16.14 4.52 -18.83
CA LEU A 8 15.34 5.73 -18.79
C LEU A 8 16.27 6.88 -18.38
N ASN A 9 16.49 7.86 -19.27
CA ASN A 9 17.16 9.11 -18.94
C ASN A 9 16.27 9.90 -17.99
N ILE A 10 16.31 9.57 -16.70
CA ILE A 10 15.81 10.44 -15.65
C ILE A 10 16.82 11.59 -15.56
N PRO A 11 16.40 12.88 -15.59
CA PRO A 11 17.31 13.96 -15.31
C PRO A 11 18.03 13.62 -14.00
N LYS A 12 19.36 13.71 -13.97
CA LYS A 12 20.15 13.60 -12.75
C LYS A 12 19.80 14.80 -11.86
N TYR A 13 18.61 14.77 -11.23
CA TYR A 13 18.49 15.44 -9.96
C TYR A 13 19.54 14.81 -9.06
N HIS A 14 20.18 15.60 -8.21
CA HIS A 14 20.97 15.04 -7.15
C HIS A 14 20.06 14.13 -6.35
N ALA A 15 20.10 12.83 -6.62
CA ALA A 15 19.19 11.84 -6.04
C ALA A 15 19.19 11.94 -4.51
N ASP A 16 20.34 12.35 -3.96
CA ASP A 16 20.56 12.54 -2.54
C ASP A 16 19.76 13.72 -1.94
N GLU A 17 19.37 14.70 -2.76
CA GLU A 17 18.64 15.92 -2.34
C GLU A 17 17.12 15.84 -2.60
N MET A 18 16.61 14.74 -3.22
CA MET A 18 15.17 14.58 -3.41
C MET A 18 14.47 14.53 -2.05
N LEU A 19 13.49 15.41 -1.87
CA LEU A 19 12.75 15.54 -0.62
C LEU A 19 11.43 14.76 -0.68
N GLY A 20 11.14 14.05 0.43
CA GLY A 20 9.84 13.45 0.70
C GLY A 20 9.19 14.05 1.94
N ARG A 21 7.87 14.21 1.90
CA ARG A 21 7.06 14.59 3.08
C ARG A 21 6.72 13.36 3.88
N VAL A 22 7.32 13.20 5.04
CA VAL A 22 7.14 12.08 5.95
C VAL A 22 6.22 12.51 7.09
N HIS A 23 5.18 11.72 7.33
CA HIS A 23 4.26 11.92 8.46
C HIS A 23 4.87 11.37 9.75
N SER A 24 5.34 10.12 9.71
CA SER A 24 5.90 9.43 10.87
C SER A 24 6.70 8.21 10.45
N ILE A 25 7.44 7.64 11.39
CA ILE A 25 8.28 6.45 11.21
C ILE A 25 7.92 5.44 12.31
N GLU A 26 7.87 4.15 11.97
CA GLU A 26 7.78 3.02 12.88
C GLU A 26 8.97 2.10 12.63
N SER A 27 9.83 1.89 13.62
CA SER A 27 11.08 1.14 13.43
C SER A 27 10.96 -0.38 13.56
N PHE A 28 9.83 -0.88 14.09
CA PHE A 28 9.59 -2.31 14.33
C PHE A 28 8.17 -2.75 13.94
N GLY A 29 7.68 -2.32 12.78
CA GLY A 29 6.39 -2.76 12.23
C GLY A 29 6.39 -4.27 11.96
N THR A 30 5.31 -4.95 12.34
CA THR A 30 5.12 -6.40 12.17
C THR A 30 3.92 -6.76 11.32
N VAL A 31 3.14 -5.74 10.88
CA VAL A 31 1.90 -5.92 10.10
C VAL A 31 1.95 -5.20 8.75
N ASP A 32 3.09 -4.62 8.40
CA ASP A 32 3.26 -3.79 7.20
C ASP A 32 4.10 -4.51 6.13
N GLY A 33 3.96 -5.82 6.03
CA GLY A 33 4.69 -6.69 5.10
C GLY A 33 5.42 -7.83 5.78
N PRO A 34 6.23 -8.61 5.04
CA PRO A 34 6.94 -9.77 5.59
C PRO A 34 8.05 -9.37 6.55
N GLY A 35 8.21 -10.13 7.63
CA GLY A 35 9.25 -9.92 8.65
C GLY A 35 9.06 -8.63 9.44
N THR A 36 10.11 -8.20 10.14
CA THR A 36 10.13 -6.92 10.85
C THR A 36 10.46 -5.80 9.88
N ARG A 37 9.67 -4.74 9.88
CA ARG A 37 9.78 -3.64 8.91
C ARG A 37 10.17 -2.33 9.59
N PHE A 38 11.04 -1.58 8.93
CA PHE A 38 11.11 -0.15 9.16
C PHE A 38 10.06 0.49 8.25
N VAL A 39 9.07 1.15 8.84
CA VAL A 39 7.91 1.67 8.11
C VAL A 39 8.00 3.19 8.02
N VAL A 40 7.98 3.72 6.81
CA VAL A 40 7.93 5.15 6.52
C VAL A 40 6.52 5.51 6.10
N PHE A 41 5.81 6.26 6.94
CA PHE A 41 4.48 6.78 6.63
C PHE A 41 4.60 8.14 5.95
N LEU A 42 4.26 8.20 4.67
CA LEU A 42 4.29 9.44 3.91
C LEU A 42 3.05 10.30 4.16
N GLN A 43 3.22 11.58 3.97
CA GLN A 43 2.15 12.57 4.05
C GLN A 43 1.47 12.74 2.68
N GLY A 44 0.17 13.01 2.70
CA GLY A 44 -0.65 13.26 1.52
C GLY A 44 -1.45 12.03 1.06
N CYS A 45 -2.77 12.19 0.91
CA CYS A 45 -3.64 11.17 0.34
C CYS A 45 -4.85 11.80 -0.35
N LEU A 46 -5.22 11.29 -1.53
CA LEU A 46 -6.40 11.76 -2.27
C LEU A 46 -7.66 10.97 -1.92
N PHE A 47 -7.52 9.80 -1.28
CA PHE A 47 -8.68 9.04 -0.81
C PHE A 47 -9.29 9.66 0.44
N ARG A 48 -10.56 9.40 0.65
CA ARG A 48 -11.35 9.84 1.81
C ARG A 48 -12.04 8.64 2.45
N CYS A 49 -11.23 7.60 2.73
CA CYS A 49 -11.72 6.35 3.30
C CYS A 49 -12.46 6.59 4.61
N LYS A 50 -13.71 6.12 4.70
CA LYS A 50 -14.53 6.29 5.90
C LYS A 50 -13.92 5.66 7.15
N TYR A 51 -13.10 4.62 6.97
CA TYR A 51 -12.41 3.88 8.04
C TYR A 51 -10.92 4.20 8.14
N CYS A 52 -10.46 5.34 7.61
CA CYS A 52 -9.05 5.67 7.59
C CYS A 52 -8.44 5.72 9.01
N HIS A 53 -7.37 4.96 9.23
CA HIS A 53 -6.61 4.98 10.48
C HIS A 53 -5.58 6.11 10.51
N ASN A 54 -5.18 6.61 9.34
CA ASN A 54 -4.20 7.68 9.20
C ASN A 54 -4.86 8.96 8.65
N ARG A 55 -5.97 9.41 9.30
CA ARG A 55 -6.72 10.60 8.89
C ARG A 55 -5.84 11.87 8.86
N ASP A 56 -4.84 11.90 9.70
CA ASP A 56 -3.84 12.95 9.84
C ASP A 56 -2.84 13.04 8.66
N THR A 57 -2.77 12.00 7.81
CA THR A 57 -1.94 12.02 6.60
C THR A 57 -2.63 12.60 5.36
N TRP A 58 -3.89 13.03 5.40
CA TRP A 58 -4.60 13.46 4.19
C TRP A 58 -4.13 14.79 3.61
N ASP A 59 -3.62 15.68 4.45
CA ASP A 59 -3.10 16.97 4.02
C ASP A 59 -1.86 16.76 3.14
N LEU A 60 -1.81 17.43 1.99
CA LEU A 60 -0.71 17.30 1.04
C LEU A 60 0.53 18.11 1.49
N ASP A 61 0.34 19.14 2.30
CA ASP A 61 1.38 20.08 2.71
C ASP A 61 1.92 19.81 4.13
N GLY A 62 1.36 18.82 4.84
CA GLY A 62 1.80 18.42 6.18
C GLY A 62 3.08 17.59 6.19
N GLY A 63 3.42 17.06 7.38
CA GLY A 63 4.60 16.23 7.60
C GLY A 63 5.91 17.01 7.62
N GLU A 64 7.00 16.28 7.85
CA GLU A 64 8.36 16.79 7.85
C GLU A 64 9.06 16.42 6.53
N LEU A 65 9.97 17.28 6.07
CA LEU A 65 10.75 17.04 4.86
C LEU A 65 12.03 16.27 5.23
N TYR A 66 12.22 15.14 4.56
CA TYR A 66 13.45 14.35 4.60
C TYR A 66 14.00 14.20 3.19
N SER A 67 15.30 14.37 3.04
CA SER A 67 15.99 13.92 1.83
C SER A 67 16.11 12.40 1.79
N VAL A 68 16.37 11.84 0.61
CA VAL A 68 16.62 10.39 0.46
C VAL A 68 17.80 9.97 1.36
N THR A 69 18.87 10.76 1.41
CA THR A 69 20.05 10.48 2.24
C THR A 69 19.69 10.44 3.72
N GLU A 70 19.03 11.46 4.24
CA GLU A 70 18.60 11.50 5.65
C GLU A 70 17.70 10.31 6.00
N MET A 71 16.79 9.92 5.12
CA MET A 71 15.93 8.76 5.35
C MET A 71 16.72 7.45 5.38
N VAL A 72 17.69 7.26 4.48
CA VAL A 72 18.59 6.10 4.51
C VAL A 72 19.40 6.06 5.82
N GLU A 73 19.93 7.19 6.28
CA GLU A 73 20.66 7.28 7.55
C GLU A 73 19.79 6.90 8.76
N GLN A 74 18.49 7.24 8.74
CA GLN A 74 17.53 6.81 9.76
C GLN A 74 17.27 5.30 9.73
N ILE A 75 17.30 4.66 8.56
CA ILE A 75 16.97 3.26 8.35
C ILE A 75 18.14 2.33 8.67
N LEU A 76 19.37 2.68 8.28
CA LEU A 76 20.54 1.80 8.35
C LEU A 76 20.82 1.20 9.74
N PRO A 77 20.63 1.91 10.88
CA PRO A 77 20.81 1.32 12.20
C PRO A 77 19.95 0.07 12.48
N TYR A 78 18.83 -0.07 11.76
CA TYR A 78 17.88 -1.17 11.93
C TYR A 78 18.09 -2.32 10.95
N ALA A 79 19.02 -2.21 9.99
CA ALA A 79 19.23 -3.18 8.90
C ALA A 79 19.39 -4.61 9.40
N LYS A 80 20.18 -4.82 10.48
CA LYS A 80 20.41 -6.15 11.07
C LYS A 80 19.14 -6.79 11.64
N PHE A 81 18.24 -6.01 12.22
CA PHE A 81 16.97 -6.51 12.77
C PHE A 81 16.02 -6.91 11.64
N MET A 82 15.99 -6.14 10.57
CA MET A 82 15.21 -6.45 9.39
C MET A 82 15.72 -7.73 8.72
N ASP A 83 17.03 -7.85 8.49
CA ASP A 83 17.66 -9.02 7.87
C ASP A 83 17.39 -10.30 8.67
N ALA A 84 17.56 -10.26 9.99
CA ALA A 84 17.34 -11.43 10.88
C ALA A 84 15.92 -12.01 10.81
N SER A 85 14.92 -11.24 10.39
CA SER A 85 13.52 -11.64 10.27
C SER A 85 13.06 -11.87 8.83
N GLY A 86 13.93 -11.68 7.83
CA GLY A 86 13.52 -11.61 6.42
C GLY A 86 12.62 -10.39 6.12
N GLY A 87 12.79 -9.32 6.89
CA GLY A 87 12.05 -8.08 6.77
C GLY A 87 12.70 -7.07 5.82
N GLY A 88 12.51 -5.78 6.08
CA GLY A 88 13.05 -4.70 5.26
C GLY A 88 12.34 -3.36 5.50
N VAL A 89 12.28 -2.52 4.48
CA VAL A 89 11.59 -1.23 4.56
C VAL A 89 10.24 -1.30 3.88
N THR A 90 9.23 -0.72 4.51
CA THR A 90 7.92 -0.47 3.89
C THR A 90 7.67 1.02 3.80
N VAL A 91 7.28 1.51 2.63
CA VAL A 91 6.78 2.87 2.46
C VAL A 91 5.28 2.81 2.26
N THR A 92 4.55 3.52 3.12
CA THR A 92 3.08 3.55 3.21
C THR A 92 2.62 4.94 3.68
N GLY A 93 1.52 5.05 4.44
CA GLY A 93 1.08 6.24 5.17
C GLY A 93 -0.18 6.87 4.62
N GLY A 94 -0.07 8.00 3.94
CA GLY A 94 -1.11 8.56 3.10
C GLY A 94 -1.23 7.77 1.80
N GLU A 95 -0.57 8.24 0.74
CA GLU A 95 -0.45 7.51 -0.53
C GLU A 95 0.94 7.72 -1.15
N PRO A 96 1.80 6.70 -1.14
CA PRO A 96 3.18 6.81 -1.64
C PRO A 96 3.31 7.19 -3.11
N VAL A 97 2.37 6.81 -3.98
CA VAL A 97 2.44 7.17 -5.41
C VAL A 97 2.38 8.67 -5.65
N LEU A 98 1.91 9.47 -4.70
CA LEU A 98 1.97 10.93 -4.79
C LEU A 98 3.40 11.48 -4.69
N GLN A 99 4.32 10.67 -4.18
CA GLN A 99 5.74 10.99 -3.98
C GLN A 99 6.65 9.95 -4.66
N ALA A 100 6.24 9.47 -5.82
CA ALA A 100 6.88 8.35 -6.53
C ALA A 100 8.39 8.57 -6.77
N ALA A 101 8.83 9.81 -7.06
CA ALA A 101 10.24 10.14 -7.25
C ALA A 101 11.06 9.87 -5.97
N PHE A 102 10.59 10.35 -4.82
CA PHE A 102 11.26 10.12 -3.54
C PHE A 102 11.29 8.63 -3.20
N VAL A 103 10.16 7.93 -3.35
CA VAL A 103 10.06 6.49 -3.02
C VAL A 103 10.97 5.66 -3.92
N GLY A 104 10.97 5.92 -5.24
CA GLY A 104 11.81 5.18 -6.18
C GLY A 104 13.30 5.34 -5.90
N LEU A 105 13.75 6.57 -5.64
CA LEU A 105 15.15 6.84 -5.28
C LEU A 105 15.54 6.28 -3.91
N LEU A 106 14.63 6.34 -2.92
CA LEU A 106 14.85 5.71 -1.62
C LEU A 106 15.05 4.20 -1.78
N PHE A 107 14.20 3.52 -2.54
CA PHE A 107 14.29 2.09 -2.77
C PHE A 107 15.57 1.71 -3.52
N GLU A 108 15.94 2.46 -4.56
CA GLU A 108 17.21 2.28 -5.26
C GLU A 108 18.42 2.37 -4.32
N LYS A 109 18.42 3.34 -3.39
CA LYS A 109 19.49 3.48 -2.38
C LYS A 109 19.48 2.33 -1.37
N LEU A 110 18.31 1.88 -0.93
CA LEU A 110 18.19 0.76 0.00
C LEU A 110 18.70 -0.55 -0.59
N HIS A 111 18.50 -0.78 -1.89
CA HIS A 111 19.07 -1.94 -2.60
C HIS A 111 20.60 -1.96 -2.62
N GLN A 112 21.26 -0.78 -2.62
CA GLN A 112 22.73 -0.71 -2.48
C GLN A 112 23.21 -1.24 -1.12
N HIS A 113 22.30 -1.31 -0.12
CA HIS A 113 22.55 -1.89 1.20
C HIS A 113 21.93 -3.29 1.38
N ASN A 114 21.45 -3.92 0.29
CA ASN A 114 20.75 -5.22 0.30
C ASN A 114 19.51 -5.24 1.21
N ILE A 115 18.80 -4.14 1.33
CA ILE A 115 17.58 -4.04 2.13
C ILE A 115 16.37 -4.25 1.22
N HIS A 116 15.52 -5.22 1.57
CA HIS A 116 14.26 -5.52 0.88
C HIS A 116 13.26 -4.38 1.00
N THR A 117 12.63 -4.02 -0.13
CA THR A 117 11.70 -2.90 -0.24
C THR A 117 10.26 -3.36 -0.45
N CYS A 118 9.32 -2.70 0.23
CA CYS A 118 7.90 -2.94 0.10
C CYS A 118 7.15 -1.62 -0.09
N LEU A 119 6.33 -1.54 -1.13
CA LEU A 119 5.42 -0.43 -1.37
C LEU A 119 4.02 -0.84 -0.92
N ASP A 120 3.40 -0.10 0.00
CA ASP A 120 2.00 -0.28 0.40
C ASP A 120 1.17 0.92 -0.10
N THR A 121 0.28 0.67 -1.05
CA THR A 121 -0.38 1.73 -1.84
C THR A 121 -1.84 1.39 -2.16
N ASN A 122 -2.67 2.42 -2.34
CA ASN A 122 -3.99 2.26 -2.94
C ASN A 122 -3.95 2.19 -4.49
N GLY A 123 -2.77 2.37 -5.09
CA GLY A 123 -2.55 2.24 -6.52
C GLY A 123 -3.30 3.26 -7.40
N TYR A 124 -3.64 4.43 -6.87
CA TYR A 124 -4.40 5.45 -7.61
C TYR A 124 -3.51 6.23 -8.58
N VAL A 125 -2.82 5.50 -9.46
CA VAL A 125 -1.95 6.07 -10.49
C VAL A 125 -2.76 6.54 -11.70
N GLY A 126 -2.49 7.75 -12.16
CA GLY A 126 -3.14 8.32 -13.34
C GLY A 126 -2.49 7.90 -14.66
N VAL A 127 -1.28 8.36 -14.86
CA VAL A 127 -0.39 8.05 -15.99
C VAL A 127 0.93 7.54 -15.40
N TYR A 128 1.49 6.48 -15.96
CA TYR A 128 2.75 5.93 -15.46
C TYR A 128 3.93 6.77 -15.93
N SER A 129 4.36 7.71 -15.11
CA SER A 129 5.55 8.54 -15.33
C SER A 129 6.85 7.72 -15.23
N ALA A 130 7.99 8.34 -15.47
CA ALA A 130 9.29 7.71 -15.26
C ALA A 130 9.52 7.38 -13.77
N GLU A 131 9.10 8.26 -12.90
CA GLU A 131 9.19 8.14 -11.44
C GLU A 131 8.30 7.00 -10.93
N ASP A 132 7.05 6.89 -11.43
CA ASP A 132 6.16 5.76 -11.09
C ASP A 132 6.78 4.42 -11.51
N LYS A 133 7.38 4.38 -12.69
CA LYS A 133 8.05 3.17 -13.20
C LYS A 133 9.29 2.80 -12.39
N LEU A 134 10.10 3.79 -11.98
CA LEU A 134 11.23 3.57 -11.09
C LEU A 134 10.76 3.01 -9.74
N MET A 135 9.80 3.67 -9.10
CA MET A 135 9.22 3.20 -7.83
C MET A 135 8.71 1.76 -7.93
N ILE A 136 8.00 1.42 -9.00
CA ILE A 136 7.50 0.05 -9.23
C ILE A 136 8.68 -0.92 -9.47
N ALA A 137 9.67 -0.54 -10.26
CA ALA A 137 10.83 -1.37 -10.56
C ALA A 137 11.64 -1.70 -9.29
N GLU A 138 11.88 -0.68 -8.47
CA GLU A 138 12.66 -0.77 -7.23
C GLU A 138 11.85 -1.30 -6.01
N SER A 139 10.59 -1.67 -6.17
CA SER A 139 9.84 -2.38 -5.13
C SER A 139 10.06 -3.89 -5.28
N ASP A 140 10.53 -4.61 -4.25
CA ASP A 140 10.58 -6.07 -4.24
C ASP A 140 9.20 -6.70 -4.07
N LEU A 141 8.36 -6.06 -3.25
CA LEU A 141 6.96 -6.42 -3.03
C LEU A 141 6.08 -5.18 -3.15
N ILE A 142 4.93 -5.32 -3.79
CA ILE A 142 3.91 -4.26 -3.79
C ILE A 142 2.64 -4.79 -3.14
N MET A 143 2.24 -4.18 -2.05
CA MET A 143 0.94 -4.39 -1.42
C MET A 143 -0.05 -3.38 -1.98
N VAL A 144 -1.17 -3.86 -2.53
CA VAL A 144 -2.18 -2.99 -3.13
C VAL A 144 -3.50 -3.13 -2.39
N ASP A 145 -3.97 -2.01 -1.87
CA ASP A 145 -5.29 -1.90 -1.25
C ASP A 145 -6.41 -1.84 -2.30
N ILE A 146 -7.11 -2.92 -2.55
CA ILE A 146 -8.39 -2.87 -3.24
C ILE A 146 -9.48 -2.60 -2.21
N LYS A 147 -9.96 -1.35 -2.16
CA LYS A 147 -10.95 -0.96 -1.13
C LYS A 147 -12.35 -1.47 -1.44
N HIS A 148 -12.67 -1.67 -2.73
CA HIS A 148 -13.87 -2.34 -3.22
C HIS A 148 -13.77 -2.65 -4.71
N ILE A 149 -14.30 -3.79 -5.15
CA ILE A 149 -14.28 -4.18 -6.57
C ILE A 149 -15.35 -3.44 -7.39
N ASN A 150 -16.52 -3.17 -6.83
CA ASN A 150 -17.59 -2.40 -7.47
C ASN A 150 -17.29 -0.90 -7.38
N ASP A 151 -17.30 -0.20 -8.50
CA ASP A 151 -16.90 1.21 -8.59
C ASP A 151 -17.80 2.16 -7.80
N GLN A 152 -19.12 1.96 -7.84
CA GLN A 152 -20.07 2.80 -7.11
C GLN A 152 -19.90 2.64 -5.60
N LYS A 153 -19.75 1.40 -5.12
CA LYS A 153 -19.52 1.10 -3.69
C LYS A 153 -18.14 1.60 -3.25
N HIS A 154 -17.13 1.49 -4.12
CA HIS A 154 -15.82 2.08 -3.88
C HIS A 154 -15.92 3.59 -3.69
N HIS A 155 -16.63 4.29 -4.58
CA HIS A 155 -16.83 5.74 -4.46
C HIS A 155 -17.54 6.11 -3.16
N LEU A 156 -18.56 5.35 -2.74
CA LEU A 156 -19.24 5.55 -1.46
C LEU A 156 -18.32 5.35 -0.24
N LEU A 157 -17.36 4.44 -0.34
CA LEU A 157 -16.48 4.08 0.78
C LEU A 157 -15.25 5.00 0.89
N VAL A 158 -14.68 5.42 -0.26
CA VAL A 158 -13.38 6.13 -0.29
C VAL A 158 -13.40 7.45 -1.07
N GLY A 159 -14.52 7.84 -1.66
CA GLY A 159 -14.72 9.14 -2.30
C GLY A 159 -14.26 9.25 -3.76
N VAL A 160 -13.67 8.20 -4.35
CA VAL A 160 -13.16 8.19 -5.73
C VAL A 160 -13.49 6.86 -6.43
N SER A 161 -13.33 6.84 -7.77
CA SER A 161 -13.48 5.62 -8.59
C SER A 161 -12.33 4.63 -8.37
N ASN A 162 -12.62 3.31 -8.45
CA ASN A 162 -11.61 2.24 -8.34
C ASN A 162 -10.85 1.99 -9.67
N GLN A 163 -11.24 2.62 -10.76
CA GLN A 163 -10.72 2.30 -12.10
C GLN A 163 -9.20 2.44 -12.22
N ARG A 164 -8.59 3.40 -11.51
CA ARG A 164 -7.14 3.57 -11.51
C ARG A 164 -6.46 2.46 -10.72
N THR A 165 -6.95 2.14 -9.53
CA THR A 165 -6.44 1.03 -8.71
C THR A 165 -6.51 -0.31 -9.45
N LEU A 166 -7.67 -0.65 -10.03
CA LEU A 166 -7.82 -1.90 -10.79
C LEU A 166 -6.93 -1.96 -12.04
N ARG A 167 -6.72 -0.81 -12.69
CA ARG A 167 -5.78 -0.69 -13.81
C ARG A 167 -4.33 -0.86 -13.34
N PHE A 168 -3.98 -0.34 -12.17
CA PHE A 168 -2.66 -0.52 -11.57
C PHE A 168 -2.38 -1.99 -11.26
N VAL A 169 -3.33 -2.72 -10.67
CA VAL A 169 -3.20 -4.17 -10.40
C VAL A 169 -2.98 -4.95 -11.71
N ARG A 170 -3.74 -4.65 -12.79
CA ARG A 170 -3.50 -5.26 -14.11
C ARG A 170 -2.12 -4.92 -14.68
N TYR A 171 -1.65 -3.69 -14.48
CA TYR A 171 -0.33 -3.28 -14.93
C TYR A 171 0.78 -4.05 -14.20
N LEU A 172 0.69 -4.20 -12.88
CA LEU A 172 1.62 -5.04 -12.09
C LEU A 172 1.61 -6.49 -12.58
N ALA A 173 0.42 -7.04 -12.90
CA ALA A 173 0.30 -8.38 -13.46
C ALA A 173 1.01 -8.50 -14.82
N SER A 174 0.89 -7.50 -15.69
CA SER A 174 1.58 -7.49 -16.99
C SER A 174 3.11 -7.43 -16.87
N LEU A 175 3.63 -6.91 -15.75
CA LEU A 175 5.05 -6.86 -15.43
C LEU A 175 5.54 -8.12 -14.68
N GLY A 176 4.64 -9.01 -14.26
CA GLY A 176 4.98 -10.12 -13.36
C GLY A 176 5.48 -9.66 -11.98
N LYS A 177 5.12 -8.44 -11.56
CA LYS A 177 5.60 -7.85 -10.31
C LYS A 177 4.94 -8.51 -9.12
N LYS A 178 5.73 -9.03 -8.18
CA LYS A 178 5.23 -9.65 -6.94
C LYS A 178 4.27 -8.70 -6.23
N THR A 179 3.05 -9.16 -6.03
CA THR A 179 1.97 -8.33 -5.50
C THR A 179 1.20 -9.08 -4.42
N ARG A 180 0.90 -8.39 -3.34
CA ARG A 180 -0.05 -8.82 -2.32
C ARG A 180 -1.26 -7.88 -2.36
N ILE A 181 -2.45 -8.43 -2.37
CA ILE A 181 -3.68 -7.64 -2.31
C ILE A 181 -4.12 -7.52 -0.85
N ARG A 182 -4.47 -6.32 -0.42
CA ARG A 182 -5.08 -6.05 0.89
C ARG A 182 -6.55 -5.69 0.70
N TYR A 183 -7.41 -6.32 1.47
CA TYR A 183 -8.84 -6.09 1.41
C TYR A 183 -9.44 -5.98 2.81
N VAL A 184 -9.89 -4.78 3.17
CA VAL A 184 -10.54 -4.53 4.46
C VAL A 184 -12.02 -4.90 4.37
N VAL A 185 -12.46 -5.83 5.20
CA VAL A 185 -13.86 -6.25 5.31
C VAL A 185 -14.60 -5.32 6.26
N VAL A 186 -15.36 -4.40 5.69
CA VAL A 186 -16.18 -3.40 6.41
C VAL A 186 -17.65 -3.82 6.33
N PRO A 187 -18.30 -4.21 7.44
CA PRO A 187 -19.69 -4.67 7.43
C PRO A 187 -20.64 -3.67 6.77
N GLY A 188 -21.51 -4.18 5.88
CA GLY A 188 -22.44 -3.37 5.12
C GLY A 188 -21.85 -2.50 4.00
N TYR A 189 -20.52 -2.51 3.83
CA TYR A 189 -19.84 -1.81 2.74
C TYR A 189 -19.09 -2.77 1.81
N SER A 190 -18.14 -3.56 2.33
CA SER A 190 -17.26 -4.41 1.52
C SER A 190 -17.37 -5.91 1.84
N ASP A 191 -18.42 -6.33 2.53
CA ASP A 191 -18.68 -7.71 2.95
C ASP A 191 -19.78 -8.43 2.15
N ASN A 192 -20.26 -7.85 1.04
CA ASN A 192 -21.24 -8.49 0.17
C ASN A 192 -20.60 -9.63 -0.63
N LEU A 193 -21.20 -10.83 -0.61
CA LEU A 193 -20.58 -12.04 -1.18
C LEU A 193 -20.50 -11.99 -2.70
N ASP A 194 -21.46 -11.37 -3.42
CA ASP A 194 -21.38 -11.22 -4.87
C ASP A 194 -20.20 -10.33 -5.29
N ASP A 195 -19.90 -9.29 -4.49
CA ASP A 195 -18.73 -8.46 -4.71
C ASP A 195 -17.44 -9.22 -4.40
N ILE A 196 -17.45 -10.12 -3.40
CA ILE A 196 -16.30 -11.00 -3.10
C ILE A 196 -16.07 -11.99 -4.25
N HIS A 197 -17.12 -12.58 -4.81
CA HIS A 197 -17.01 -13.39 -6.02
C HIS A 197 -16.42 -12.57 -7.19
N SER A 198 -16.89 -11.35 -7.38
CA SER A 198 -16.35 -10.45 -8.41
C SER A 198 -14.87 -10.11 -8.19
N LEU A 199 -14.44 -9.94 -6.93
CA LEU A 199 -13.03 -9.75 -6.57
C LEU A 199 -12.21 -11.00 -6.90
N GLY A 200 -12.70 -12.19 -6.52
CA GLY A 200 -12.06 -13.47 -6.85
C GLY A 200 -11.89 -13.66 -8.37
N GLN A 201 -12.94 -13.43 -9.14
CA GLN A 201 -12.90 -13.49 -10.61
C GLN A 201 -11.89 -12.50 -11.22
N PHE A 202 -11.77 -11.30 -10.63
CA PHE A 202 -10.81 -10.29 -11.09
C PHE A 202 -9.36 -10.70 -10.85
N LEU A 203 -9.06 -11.31 -9.70
CA LEU A 203 -7.71 -11.66 -9.28
C LEU A 203 -7.23 -13.02 -9.82
N ALA A 204 -8.12 -14.00 -9.98
CA ALA A 204 -7.79 -15.37 -10.35
C ALA A 204 -6.86 -15.53 -11.58
N PRO A 205 -6.96 -14.72 -12.66
CA PRO A 205 -6.07 -14.86 -13.81
C PRO A 205 -4.66 -14.26 -13.60
N MET A 206 -4.35 -13.69 -12.43
CA MET A 206 -3.13 -12.93 -12.19
C MET A 206 -2.10 -13.77 -11.41
N ASN A 207 -1.14 -14.36 -12.12
CA ASN A 207 -0.11 -15.24 -11.53
C ASN A 207 0.93 -14.54 -10.64
N ASN A 208 0.95 -13.20 -10.63
CA ASN A 208 1.85 -12.38 -9.81
C ASN A 208 1.31 -12.09 -8.41
N ILE A 209 0.05 -12.47 -8.13
CA ILE A 209 -0.55 -12.30 -6.80
C ILE A 209 -0.03 -13.41 -5.90
N GLU A 210 0.80 -13.06 -4.91
CA GLU A 210 1.31 -14.04 -3.94
C GLU A 210 0.24 -14.43 -2.92
N GLN A 211 -0.48 -13.43 -2.41
CA GLN A 211 -1.49 -13.60 -1.35
C GLN A 211 -2.53 -12.49 -1.40
N VAL A 212 -3.71 -12.79 -0.87
CA VAL A 212 -4.72 -11.79 -0.51
C VAL A 212 -4.81 -11.73 1.02
N GLU A 213 -4.54 -10.57 1.58
CA GLU A 213 -4.64 -10.30 3.00
C GLU A 213 -6.04 -9.75 3.32
N LEU A 214 -6.82 -10.54 4.05
CA LEU A 214 -8.15 -10.16 4.53
C LEU A 214 -8.03 -9.50 5.89
N LEU A 215 -8.32 -8.22 5.96
CA LEU A 215 -8.24 -7.42 7.17
C LEU A 215 -9.66 -7.18 7.72
N PRO A 216 -9.98 -7.63 8.93
CA PRO A 216 -11.22 -7.23 9.55
C PRO A 216 -11.20 -5.72 9.85
N TYR A 217 -12.29 -5.02 9.54
CA TYR A 217 -12.47 -3.67 10.00
C TYR A 217 -12.33 -3.59 11.53
N HIS A 218 -11.64 -2.58 12.00
CA HIS A 218 -11.57 -2.21 13.42
C HIS A 218 -11.52 -0.69 13.59
N ASN A 219 -11.78 -0.21 14.79
CA ASN A 219 -11.95 1.23 15.08
C ASN A 219 -10.72 1.88 15.77
N LEU A 220 -9.55 1.26 15.73
CA LEU A 220 -8.36 1.75 16.43
C LEU A 220 -7.93 3.16 15.99
N GLY A 221 -8.20 3.55 14.74
CA GLY A 221 -7.87 4.89 14.23
C GLY A 221 -8.77 6.02 14.70
N THR A 222 -9.86 5.74 15.43
CA THR A 222 -10.88 6.76 15.82
C THR A 222 -10.31 7.88 16.70
N HIS A 223 -9.28 7.60 17.50
CA HIS A 223 -8.63 8.60 18.34
C HIS A 223 -8.03 9.75 17.53
N LYS A 224 -7.49 9.49 16.32
CA LYS A 224 -6.95 10.52 15.42
C LYS A 224 -8.05 11.45 14.90
N TRP A 225 -9.21 10.89 14.54
CA TRP A 225 -10.37 11.70 14.15
C TRP A 225 -10.83 12.63 15.28
N LYS A 226 -10.91 12.10 16.50
CA LYS A 226 -11.25 12.88 17.70
C LYS A 226 -10.23 13.97 17.98
N ALA A 227 -8.94 13.67 17.90
CA ALA A 227 -7.86 14.65 18.11
C ALA A 227 -7.91 15.81 17.10
N MET A 228 -8.44 15.56 15.91
CA MET A 228 -8.67 16.58 14.88
C MET A 228 -10.03 17.26 14.96
N ASN A 229 -10.83 17.00 16.02
CA ASN A 229 -12.20 17.48 16.18
C ASN A 229 -13.14 17.08 15.01
N LEU A 230 -12.93 15.91 14.41
CA LEU A 230 -13.70 15.39 13.31
C LEU A 230 -14.59 14.23 13.76
N LYS A 231 -15.81 14.17 13.22
CA LYS A 231 -16.69 13.03 13.43
C LYS A 231 -16.19 11.83 12.64
N TYR A 232 -16.05 10.69 13.32
CA TYR A 232 -15.69 9.44 12.63
C TYR A 232 -16.89 8.91 11.82
N PRO A 233 -16.75 8.67 10.50
CA PRO A 233 -17.91 8.33 9.65
C PRO A 233 -18.57 6.99 9.98
N LEU A 234 -17.83 6.05 10.57
CA LEU A 234 -18.29 4.70 10.94
C LEU A 234 -18.45 4.55 12.46
N GLU A 235 -18.84 5.61 13.15
CA GLU A 235 -19.06 5.57 14.60
C GLU A 235 -20.12 4.53 14.97
N GLY A 236 -19.82 3.67 15.96
CA GLY A 236 -20.70 2.58 16.38
C GLY A 236 -20.66 1.33 15.50
N MET A 237 -19.89 1.31 14.41
CA MET A 237 -19.75 0.11 13.58
C MET A 237 -18.99 -0.99 14.34
N VAL A 238 -19.55 -2.19 14.30
CA VAL A 238 -18.97 -3.39 14.89
C VAL A 238 -18.10 -4.10 13.85
N PRO A 239 -16.95 -4.66 14.23
CA PRO A 239 -16.13 -5.49 13.33
C PRO A 239 -16.91 -6.66 12.73
N PRO A 240 -16.49 -7.21 11.58
CA PRO A 240 -17.08 -8.42 11.01
C PRO A 240 -16.88 -9.61 11.97
N THR A 241 -17.83 -10.53 11.98
CA THR A 241 -17.69 -11.77 12.76
C THR A 241 -16.66 -12.71 12.14
N ASP A 242 -16.05 -13.58 12.95
CA ASP A 242 -15.14 -14.62 12.46
C ASP A 242 -15.79 -15.53 11.43
N ALA A 243 -17.08 -15.84 11.59
CA ALA A 243 -17.85 -16.62 10.64
C ALA A 243 -17.93 -15.92 9.27
N ARG A 244 -18.16 -14.59 9.26
CA ARG A 244 -18.21 -13.79 8.01
C ARG A 244 -16.83 -13.74 7.35
N MET A 245 -15.78 -13.55 8.15
CA MET A 245 -14.39 -13.57 7.64
C MET A 245 -14.04 -14.95 7.04
N ALA A 246 -14.46 -16.05 7.69
CA ALA A 246 -14.24 -17.40 7.17
C ALA A 246 -15.00 -17.66 5.87
N GLU A 247 -16.24 -17.22 5.77
CA GLU A 247 -17.06 -17.33 4.55
C GLU A 247 -16.40 -16.59 3.36
N ILE A 248 -15.94 -15.36 3.57
CA ILE A 248 -15.24 -14.58 2.55
C ILE A 248 -13.93 -15.26 2.13
N GLN A 249 -13.17 -15.79 3.09
CA GLN A 249 -11.94 -16.52 2.82
C GLN A 249 -12.21 -17.73 1.91
N LEU A 250 -13.17 -18.58 2.25
CA LEU A 250 -13.53 -19.77 1.47
C LEU A 250 -13.92 -19.41 0.02
N ILE A 251 -14.65 -18.32 -0.17
CA ILE A 251 -15.01 -17.83 -1.51
C ILE A 251 -13.74 -17.49 -2.30
N LEU A 252 -12.83 -16.70 -1.73
CA LEU A 252 -11.61 -16.30 -2.45
C LEU A 252 -10.67 -17.48 -2.69
N GLU A 253 -10.55 -18.43 -1.76
CA GLU A 253 -9.80 -19.67 -1.92
C GLU A 253 -10.35 -20.53 -3.05
N SER A 254 -11.67 -20.51 -3.30
CA SER A 254 -12.30 -21.24 -4.42
C SER A 254 -11.86 -20.75 -5.79
N TYR A 255 -11.26 -19.56 -5.87
CA TYR A 255 -10.64 -19.00 -7.07
C TYR A 255 -9.14 -19.30 -7.19
N GLY A 256 -8.59 -20.14 -6.31
CA GLY A 256 -7.16 -20.51 -6.28
C GLY A 256 -6.25 -19.46 -5.63
N LEU A 257 -6.81 -18.50 -4.90
CA LEU A 257 -6.06 -17.43 -4.23
C LEU A 257 -5.57 -17.92 -2.86
N GLY A 258 -4.29 -17.64 -2.53
CA GLY A 258 -3.75 -17.83 -1.19
C GLY A 258 -4.23 -16.72 -0.27
N ILE A 259 -4.89 -17.06 0.86
CA ILE A 259 -5.48 -16.09 1.77
C ILE A 259 -4.73 -16.08 3.11
N ILE A 260 -4.43 -14.89 3.63
CA ILE A 260 -3.93 -14.65 4.99
C ILE A 260 -4.85 -13.69 5.73
N ARG A 261 -4.83 -13.77 7.07
CA ARG A 261 -5.58 -12.89 7.97
C ARG A 261 -4.66 -12.22 8.96
#